data_87c6108c0be1155a4ed485c2e10fde5a
#
_entry.id   87c6108c0be1155a4ed485c2e10fde5a
#
_cell.length_a   1.000
_cell.length_b   1.000
_cell.length_c   1.000
_cell.angle_alpha   90.00
_cell.angle_beta   90.00
_cell.angle_gamma   90.00
#
_symmetry.space_group_name_H-M   'P 1'
#
loop_
_entity.id
_entity.type
_entity.pdbx_description
1 polymer ?
#
loop_
_entity_poly.entity_id
_entity_poly.type
_entity_poly.pdbx_seq_one_letter_code
_entity_poly.pdbx_strand_id
1 'polypeptide(L)'
;MKKLLLTLTLIGSLANAQSWNSQATGFADASRGISEIHIIDANTVWGLAFDGSGGGAVVQEFTRTTNGGTTWTPGIIEMGNALLEINSICPVNATTAWVSALIPADGNGVIFKTTDAGLTWNQQNATGFQTTGSSFLNGVYFFNANNGVSYGDPLGTEFEIYTSSNGGDSWSPVAAANMPNPASGEYGYNSEPVAAGGSFWFTTNKGKLYRTTDMGVTWLKLNTPITDFGHQGTTSSGRIIFSDANNGILIGYTWSNSSTTATLTSTKLYTTTNGGTTWSAGVTYTGFSLLSYIPGTSIIVATSANTTTGTGTAVSTNNGVTWTTVESAIAQRGVNAFINPTTGWCGGYSADPFTDGIYKFSGALANVDFSKNNFLKVYPNPANNNITVSVNNVDSYKLKMIDMLGKVIFEKQYSGMENTIDISNLNSGAYFLTFISDDKSETTKIIKN
;
A
#
# COMPACT_ATOMS: atom_id res chain seq x y z
N MET A 1 -12.11 -22.54 -63.16
CA MET A 1 -12.62 -21.79 -62.00
C MET A 1 -11.95 -22.33 -60.73
N LYS A 2 -10.87 -21.71 -60.29
CA LYS A 2 -10.15 -22.09 -59.06
C LYS A 2 -10.82 -21.37 -57.89
N LYS A 3 -11.41 -22.10 -56.97
CA LYS A 3 -11.97 -21.56 -55.70
C LYS A 3 -10.80 -21.26 -54.76
N LEU A 4 -10.59 -19.97 -54.43
CA LEU A 4 -9.65 -19.50 -53.44
C LEU A 4 -10.33 -19.67 -52.07
N LEU A 5 -9.86 -20.58 -51.24
CA LEU A 5 -10.30 -20.75 -49.85
C LEU A 5 -9.55 -19.76 -49.00
N LEU A 6 -10.22 -18.72 -48.55
CA LEU A 6 -9.65 -17.72 -47.63
C LEU A 6 -9.79 -18.27 -46.20
N THR A 7 -8.72 -18.78 -45.64
CA THR A 7 -8.66 -19.20 -44.22
C THR A 7 -8.47 -17.98 -43.38
N LEU A 8 -9.52 -17.51 -42.74
CA LEU A 8 -9.49 -16.42 -41.77
C LEU A 8 -8.95 -17.00 -40.44
N THR A 9 -7.66 -16.83 -40.19
CA THR A 9 -7.07 -17.12 -38.88
C THR A 9 -7.52 -16.06 -37.88
N LEU A 10 -8.49 -16.41 -37.05
CA LEU A 10 -8.90 -15.61 -35.90
C LEU A 10 -7.75 -15.66 -34.88
N ILE A 11 -6.89 -14.66 -34.88
CA ILE A 11 -5.95 -14.44 -33.78
C ILE A 11 -6.79 -13.90 -32.62
N GLY A 12 -7.30 -14.81 -31.82
CA GLY A 12 -7.88 -14.46 -30.53
C GLY A 12 -6.77 -13.91 -29.66
N SER A 13 -6.74 -12.60 -29.43
CA SER A 13 -6.03 -12.03 -28.31
C SER A 13 -6.61 -12.66 -27.06
N LEU A 14 -5.86 -13.52 -26.40
CA LEU A 14 -6.13 -13.93 -25.03
C LEU A 14 -5.98 -12.67 -24.17
N ALA A 15 -7.03 -11.86 -24.10
CA ALA A 15 -7.17 -10.91 -23.04
C ALA A 15 -7.22 -11.75 -21.76
N ASN A 16 -6.14 -11.78 -20.98
CA ASN A 16 -6.18 -12.32 -19.64
C ASN A 16 -7.23 -11.51 -18.88
N ALA A 17 -8.38 -12.12 -18.62
CA ALA A 17 -9.43 -11.48 -17.85
C ALA A 17 -8.84 -11.13 -16.48
N GLN A 18 -8.95 -9.88 -16.10
CA GLN A 18 -8.57 -9.42 -14.77
C GLN A 18 -9.55 -10.04 -13.78
N SER A 19 -9.05 -10.81 -12.82
CA SER A 19 -9.89 -11.53 -11.86
C SER A 19 -9.16 -11.77 -10.54
N TRP A 20 -9.92 -12.15 -9.53
CA TRP A 20 -9.43 -12.53 -8.23
C TRP A 20 -9.55 -14.04 -8.05
N ASN A 21 -8.45 -14.70 -7.74
CA ASN A 21 -8.42 -16.12 -7.42
C ASN A 21 -8.52 -16.31 -5.92
N SER A 22 -9.55 -17.05 -5.48
CA SER A 22 -9.73 -17.39 -4.08
C SER A 22 -8.59 -18.25 -3.56
N GLN A 23 -8.18 -17.99 -2.32
CA GLN A 23 -7.16 -18.71 -1.58
C GLN A 23 -7.67 -18.93 -0.14
N ALA A 24 -7.43 -20.13 0.40
CA ALA A 24 -7.79 -20.47 1.77
C ALA A 24 -6.79 -19.84 2.75
N THR A 25 -7.26 -19.06 3.70
CA THR A 25 -6.43 -18.44 4.74
C THR A 25 -5.96 -19.41 5.82
N GLY A 26 -6.59 -20.58 5.94
CA GLY A 26 -6.28 -21.60 6.93
C GLY A 26 -6.91 -21.36 8.31
N PHE A 27 -7.66 -20.26 8.52
CA PHE A 27 -8.33 -20.01 9.81
C PHE A 27 -9.32 -21.11 10.14
N ALA A 28 -9.31 -21.55 11.42
CA ALA A 28 -10.19 -22.61 11.89
C ALA A 28 -11.66 -22.17 11.94
N ASP A 29 -11.89 -20.90 12.31
CA ASP A 29 -13.22 -20.33 12.43
C ASP A 29 -13.71 -19.74 11.12
N ALA A 30 -14.97 -19.96 10.80
CA ALA A 30 -15.66 -19.28 9.72
C ALA A 30 -15.80 -17.78 10.00
N SER A 31 -15.98 -17.00 8.92
CA SER A 31 -16.17 -15.55 8.98
C SER A 31 -14.97 -14.76 9.53
N ARG A 32 -13.78 -15.35 9.58
CA ARG A 32 -12.57 -14.55 9.79
C ARG A 32 -12.33 -13.68 8.56
N GLY A 33 -12.43 -12.36 8.72
CA GLY A 33 -12.09 -11.38 7.71
C GLY A 33 -10.62 -10.99 7.79
N ILE A 34 -10.12 -10.33 6.74
CA ILE A 34 -8.77 -9.73 6.73
C ILE A 34 -8.91 -8.21 6.83
N SER A 35 -8.35 -7.62 7.90
CA SER A 35 -8.34 -6.17 8.17
C SER A 35 -7.15 -5.46 7.55
N GLU A 36 -5.99 -6.12 7.51
CA GLU A 36 -4.75 -5.56 6.97
C GLU A 36 -4.03 -6.59 6.09
N ILE A 37 -3.41 -6.13 5.01
CA ILE A 37 -2.57 -6.95 4.12
C ILE A 37 -1.23 -6.25 3.93
N HIS A 38 -0.15 -6.91 4.33
CA HIS A 38 1.23 -6.41 4.18
C HIS A 38 2.00 -7.31 3.23
N ILE A 39 2.35 -6.77 2.07
CA ILE A 39 3.11 -7.49 1.05
C ILE A 39 4.59 -7.11 1.19
N ILE A 40 5.43 -8.08 1.57
CA ILE A 40 6.87 -7.90 1.67
C ILE A 40 7.53 -8.06 0.29
N ASP A 41 7.12 -9.10 -0.42
CA ASP A 41 7.52 -9.40 -1.80
C ASP A 41 6.44 -10.27 -2.48
N ALA A 42 6.67 -10.68 -3.73
CA ALA A 42 5.71 -11.49 -4.50
C ALA A 42 5.40 -12.86 -3.89
N ASN A 43 6.22 -13.34 -2.94
CA ASN A 43 6.05 -14.62 -2.27
C ASN A 43 5.57 -14.46 -0.82
N THR A 44 5.98 -13.39 -0.14
CA THR A 44 5.80 -13.19 1.29
C THR A 44 4.73 -12.14 1.57
N VAL A 45 3.61 -12.57 2.15
CA VAL A 45 2.49 -11.70 2.53
C VAL A 45 1.97 -12.09 3.91
N TRP A 46 1.63 -11.09 4.71
CA TRP A 46 0.96 -11.23 6.00
C TRP A 46 -0.43 -10.62 5.93
N GLY A 47 -1.39 -11.25 6.61
CA GLY A 47 -2.76 -10.74 6.76
C GLY A 47 -3.18 -10.79 8.23
N LEU A 48 -3.68 -9.68 8.78
CA LEU A 48 -4.27 -9.61 10.11
C LEU A 48 -5.73 -9.98 10.04
N ALA A 49 -6.20 -10.82 10.97
CA ALA A 49 -7.59 -11.26 11.02
C ALA A 49 -8.47 -10.34 11.87
N PHE A 50 -9.78 -10.34 11.60
CA PHE A 50 -10.81 -9.75 12.45
C PHE A 50 -12.08 -10.61 12.45
N ASP A 51 -12.99 -10.35 13.41
CA ASP A 51 -14.30 -11.00 13.45
C ASP A 51 -15.26 -10.42 12.41
N GLY A 52 -15.38 -11.09 11.28
CA GLY A 52 -16.30 -10.74 10.21
C GLY A 52 -17.73 -11.24 10.42
N SER A 53 -18.03 -11.95 11.51
CA SER A 53 -19.38 -12.43 11.84
C SER A 53 -20.34 -11.31 12.28
N GLY A 54 -19.78 -10.15 12.66
CA GLY A 54 -20.51 -9.06 13.28
C GLY A 54 -20.77 -9.24 14.77
N GLY A 55 -20.22 -10.28 15.39
CA GLY A 55 -20.34 -10.55 16.83
C GLY A 55 -19.45 -9.65 17.71
N GLY A 56 -18.45 -9.00 17.11
CA GLY A 56 -17.51 -8.11 17.80
C GLY A 56 -16.54 -8.85 18.73
N ALA A 57 -16.22 -10.10 18.42
CA ALA A 57 -15.24 -10.86 19.19
C ALA A 57 -13.82 -10.31 18.96
N VAL A 58 -13.02 -10.27 20.04
CA VAL A 58 -11.59 -9.97 19.93
C VAL A 58 -10.89 -11.11 19.20
N VAL A 59 -10.18 -10.80 18.12
CA VAL A 59 -9.44 -11.76 17.30
C VAL A 59 -7.95 -11.45 17.38
N GLN A 60 -7.17 -12.43 17.83
CA GLN A 60 -5.72 -12.34 17.95
C GLN A 60 -5.06 -13.35 16.97
N GLU A 61 -5.43 -13.24 15.70
CA GLU A 61 -5.02 -14.18 14.68
C GLU A 61 -4.41 -13.44 13.47
N PHE A 62 -3.47 -14.11 12.81
CA PHE A 62 -2.92 -13.68 11.53
C PHE A 62 -2.85 -14.87 10.58
N THR A 63 -2.66 -14.61 9.31
CA THR A 63 -2.24 -15.64 8.34
C THR A 63 -1.08 -15.14 7.52
N ARG A 64 -0.24 -16.04 7.01
CA ARG A 64 0.95 -15.70 6.27
C ARG A 64 1.24 -16.69 5.15
N THR A 65 1.74 -16.20 4.03
CA THR A 65 2.29 -17.01 2.94
C THR A 65 3.76 -16.67 2.70
N THR A 66 4.54 -17.64 2.21
CA THR A 66 5.92 -17.47 1.73
C THR A 66 6.12 -18.06 0.34
N ASN A 67 5.02 -18.42 -0.34
CA ASN A 67 5.03 -19.01 -1.68
C ASN A 67 4.00 -18.36 -2.61
N GLY A 68 3.76 -17.06 -2.42
CA GLY A 68 2.87 -16.27 -3.26
C GLY A 68 1.40 -16.66 -3.14
N GLY A 69 0.99 -17.16 -1.97
CA GLY A 69 -0.40 -17.54 -1.70
C GLY A 69 -0.77 -18.96 -2.16
N THR A 70 0.20 -19.79 -2.59
CA THR A 70 -0.07 -21.20 -2.88
C THR A 70 -0.55 -21.92 -1.61
N THR A 71 0.04 -21.58 -0.47
CA THR A 71 -0.44 -21.96 0.87
C THR A 71 -0.37 -20.78 1.82
N TRP A 72 -1.33 -20.72 2.73
CA TRP A 72 -1.36 -19.77 3.83
C TRP A 72 -1.28 -20.52 5.15
N THR A 73 -0.53 -19.99 6.10
CA THR A 73 -0.34 -20.56 7.42
C THR A 73 -0.93 -19.60 8.45
N PRO A 74 -2.03 -19.96 9.09
CA PRO A 74 -2.60 -19.16 10.17
C PRO A 74 -1.74 -19.30 11.43
N GLY A 75 -1.81 -18.29 12.30
CA GLY A 75 -1.16 -18.31 13.61
C GLY A 75 -1.92 -17.45 14.61
N ILE A 76 -1.67 -17.71 15.88
CA ILE A 76 -2.21 -16.94 17.00
C ILE A 76 -1.14 -15.96 17.48
N ILE A 77 -1.56 -14.75 17.77
CA ILE A 77 -0.71 -13.72 18.38
C ILE A 77 -0.85 -13.87 19.90
N GLU A 78 -0.02 -14.72 20.47
CA GLU A 78 -0.05 -15.04 21.91
C GLU A 78 0.44 -13.85 22.73
N MET A 79 -0.50 -13.06 23.25
CA MET A 79 -0.22 -11.87 24.06
C MET A 79 -0.48 -12.09 25.59
N GLY A 80 -0.91 -13.29 25.97
CA GLY A 80 -1.17 -13.64 27.37
C GLY A 80 -2.44 -13.01 27.97
N ASN A 81 -3.18 -12.20 27.19
CA ASN A 81 -4.45 -11.59 27.62
C ASN A 81 -5.41 -11.51 26.41
N ALA A 82 -6.51 -12.25 26.50
CA ALA A 82 -7.52 -12.34 25.45
C ALA A 82 -8.35 -11.05 25.25
N LEU A 83 -8.23 -10.07 26.15
CA LEU A 83 -8.93 -8.78 26.05
C LEU A 83 -8.12 -7.73 25.25
N LEU A 84 -6.88 -8.02 24.89
CA LEU A 84 -6.07 -7.11 24.09
C LEU A 84 -6.58 -7.08 22.65
N GLU A 85 -7.03 -5.93 22.21
CA GLU A 85 -7.41 -5.67 20.83
C GLU A 85 -6.19 -5.21 20.04
N ILE A 86 -5.93 -5.83 18.89
CA ILE A 86 -4.82 -5.48 18.02
C ILE A 86 -5.22 -4.29 17.15
N ASN A 87 -4.42 -3.22 17.20
CA ASN A 87 -4.63 -2.02 16.39
C ASN A 87 -3.92 -2.08 15.05
N SER A 88 -2.75 -2.72 15.00
CA SER A 88 -1.99 -2.87 13.76
C SER A 88 -0.99 -4.02 13.84
N ILE A 89 -0.64 -4.57 12.68
CA ILE A 89 0.50 -5.47 12.49
C ILE A 89 1.49 -4.82 11.52
N CYS A 90 2.78 -4.87 11.80
CA CYS A 90 3.83 -4.34 10.94
C CYS A 90 4.92 -5.39 10.68
N PRO A 91 4.79 -6.24 9.67
CA PRO A 91 5.85 -7.14 9.25
C PRO A 91 6.87 -6.39 8.37
N VAL A 92 8.15 -6.72 8.54
CA VAL A 92 9.24 -6.17 7.72
C VAL A 92 9.95 -7.23 6.86
N ASN A 93 9.70 -8.51 7.13
CA ASN A 93 10.19 -9.65 6.35
C ASN A 93 9.35 -10.91 6.64
N ALA A 94 9.81 -12.07 6.15
CA ALA A 94 9.11 -13.34 6.32
C ALA A 94 9.04 -13.84 7.78
N THR A 95 9.88 -13.34 8.69
CA THR A 95 9.98 -13.87 10.05
C THR A 95 9.76 -12.82 11.14
N THR A 96 9.89 -11.55 10.81
CA THR A 96 9.88 -10.46 11.79
C THR A 96 8.69 -9.54 11.58
N ALA A 97 7.89 -9.38 12.64
CA ALA A 97 6.75 -8.47 12.69
C ALA A 97 6.55 -7.91 14.10
N TRP A 98 5.88 -6.77 14.19
CA TRP A 98 5.39 -6.19 15.45
C TRP A 98 3.88 -6.05 15.38
N VAL A 99 3.24 -6.13 16.54
CA VAL A 99 1.83 -5.76 16.73
C VAL A 99 1.72 -4.76 17.87
N SER A 100 0.82 -3.80 17.70
CA SER A 100 0.35 -2.93 18.79
C SER A 100 -1.02 -3.38 19.24
N ALA A 101 -1.23 -3.40 20.55
CA ALA A 101 -2.51 -3.77 21.12
C ALA A 101 -2.81 -2.98 22.40
N LEU A 102 -4.07 -2.87 22.74
CA LEU A 102 -4.55 -2.25 23.98
C LEU A 102 -5.89 -2.87 24.42
N ILE A 103 -6.27 -2.61 25.65
CA ILE A 103 -7.64 -2.82 26.12
C ILE A 103 -8.36 -1.47 26.05
N PRO A 104 -9.37 -1.27 25.17
CA PRO A 104 -9.96 0.05 24.95
C PRO A 104 -10.54 0.71 26.20
N ALA A 105 -11.08 -0.09 27.13
CA ALA A 105 -11.67 0.41 28.37
C ALA A 105 -10.61 0.91 29.38
N ASP A 106 -9.40 0.38 29.33
CA ASP A 106 -8.35 0.65 30.32
C ASP A 106 -7.34 1.69 29.81
N GLY A 107 -7.29 1.91 28.50
CA GLY A 107 -6.21 2.64 27.85
C GLY A 107 -4.91 1.84 27.89
N ASN A 108 -3.77 2.53 27.99
CA ASN A 108 -2.43 1.96 27.90
C ASN A 108 -2.13 1.39 26.50
N GLY A 109 -1.03 0.70 26.36
CA GLY A 109 -0.69 0.04 25.11
C GLY A 109 0.50 -0.90 25.29
N VAL A 110 0.50 -1.96 24.53
CA VAL A 110 1.57 -2.95 24.52
C VAL A 110 2.00 -3.21 23.08
N ILE A 111 3.29 -3.47 22.91
CA ILE A 111 3.87 -3.86 21.62
C ILE A 111 4.47 -5.25 21.78
N PHE A 112 4.12 -6.16 20.89
CA PHE A 112 4.73 -7.48 20.81
C PHE A 112 5.51 -7.63 19.51
N LYS A 113 6.57 -8.42 19.56
CA LYS A 113 7.45 -8.71 18.41
C LYS A 113 7.58 -10.21 18.23
N THR A 114 7.55 -10.64 16.99
CA THR A 114 8.03 -11.96 16.57
C THR A 114 9.29 -11.83 15.73
N THR A 115 10.17 -12.82 15.81
CA THR A 115 11.36 -12.99 14.93
C THR A 115 11.42 -14.40 14.32
N ASP A 116 10.41 -15.21 14.57
CA ASP A 116 10.29 -16.62 14.18
C ASP A 116 9.03 -16.91 13.39
N ALA A 117 8.57 -15.91 12.61
CA ALA A 117 7.41 -16.03 11.73
C ALA A 117 6.06 -16.17 12.46
N GLY A 118 5.96 -15.64 13.68
CA GLY A 118 4.75 -15.66 14.49
C GLY A 118 4.56 -16.92 15.31
N LEU A 119 5.60 -17.78 15.43
CA LEU A 119 5.57 -18.95 16.33
C LEU A 119 5.61 -18.53 17.80
N THR A 120 6.35 -17.45 18.10
CA THR A 120 6.37 -16.81 19.41
C THR A 120 6.25 -15.29 19.28
N TRP A 121 5.57 -14.68 20.27
CA TRP A 121 5.40 -13.24 20.38
C TRP A 121 5.91 -12.77 21.73
N ASN A 122 6.86 -11.85 21.73
CA ASN A 122 7.51 -11.35 22.94
C ASN A 122 7.13 -9.87 23.15
N GLN A 123 6.59 -9.56 24.32
CA GLN A 123 6.29 -8.19 24.69
C GLN A 123 7.58 -7.36 24.72
N GLN A 124 7.53 -6.19 24.09
CA GLN A 124 8.64 -5.25 24.06
C GLN A 124 8.62 -4.36 25.29
N ASN A 125 9.79 -3.93 25.72
CA ASN A 125 9.94 -2.99 26.83
C ASN A 125 9.65 -1.58 26.34
N ALA A 126 8.36 -1.27 26.07
CA ALA A 126 7.96 0.06 25.70
C ALA A 126 7.99 0.98 26.93
N THR A 127 8.64 2.12 26.82
CA THR A 127 8.73 3.12 27.91
C THR A 127 7.53 4.07 27.94
N GLY A 128 6.64 4.00 26.94
CA GLY A 128 5.44 4.82 26.80
C GLY A 128 4.15 4.07 27.00
N PHE A 129 3.03 4.76 26.86
CA PHE A 129 1.66 4.24 26.91
C PHE A 129 1.32 3.52 28.23
N GLN A 130 1.88 3.97 29.37
CA GLN A 130 1.75 3.32 30.66
C GLN A 130 0.86 4.09 31.65
N THR A 131 0.30 5.25 31.27
CA THR A 131 -0.55 6.05 32.14
C THR A 131 -1.97 5.58 32.04
N THR A 132 -2.39 4.74 33.00
CA THR A 132 -3.73 4.13 33.03
C THR A 132 -4.84 5.17 32.92
N GLY A 133 -5.78 4.95 32.00
CA GLY A 133 -6.90 5.83 31.72
C GLY A 133 -6.55 7.12 30.97
N SER A 134 -5.31 7.28 30.52
CA SER A 134 -4.88 8.50 29.82
C SER A 134 -4.00 8.22 28.60
N SER A 135 -3.12 7.21 28.64
CA SER A 135 -2.35 6.77 27.49
C SER A 135 -3.22 5.90 26.56
N PHE A 136 -3.05 6.05 25.25
CA PHE A 136 -3.79 5.28 24.26
C PHE A 136 -2.91 5.02 23.04
N LEU A 137 -2.41 3.79 22.89
CA LEU A 137 -1.56 3.42 21.75
C LEU A 137 -2.42 3.21 20.50
N ASN A 138 -2.24 4.05 19.48
CA ASN A 138 -2.95 3.96 18.21
C ASN A 138 -2.30 3.01 17.21
N GLY A 139 -0.97 2.87 17.22
CA GLY A 139 -0.31 1.96 16.31
C GLY A 139 1.22 1.92 16.43
N VAL A 140 1.80 0.96 15.73
CA VAL A 140 3.24 0.79 15.57
C VAL A 140 3.58 0.62 14.09
N TYR A 141 4.67 1.25 13.65
CA TYR A 141 5.17 1.09 12.30
C TYR A 141 6.71 0.99 12.31
N PHE A 142 7.25 0.04 11.58
CA PHE A 142 8.68 -0.13 11.39
C PHE A 142 9.05 0.14 9.93
N PHE A 143 9.94 1.10 9.72
CA PHE A 143 10.48 1.45 8.39
C PHE A 143 11.46 0.37 7.88
N ASN A 144 12.07 -0.35 8.79
CA ASN A 144 12.96 -1.48 8.56
C ASN A 144 13.10 -2.29 9.86
N ALA A 145 13.95 -3.31 9.88
CA ALA A 145 14.12 -4.18 11.06
C ALA A 145 14.59 -3.47 12.34
N ASN A 146 15.17 -2.26 12.23
CA ASN A 146 15.73 -1.52 13.38
C ASN A 146 14.92 -0.28 13.74
N ASN A 147 14.46 0.49 12.75
CA ASN A 147 13.87 1.79 12.97
C ASN A 147 12.36 1.72 12.93
N GLY A 148 11.73 2.07 14.03
CA GLY A 148 10.29 2.06 14.20
C GLY A 148 9.76 3.30 14.91
N VAL A 149 8.48 3.55 14.76
CA VAL A 149 7.69 4.56 15.48
C VAL A 149 6.47 3.91 16.09
N SER A 150 6.14 4.27 17.34
CA SER A 150 4.86 4.02 17.96
C SER A 150 4.19 5.35 18.26
N TYR A 151 2.90 5.43 18.03
CA TYR A 151 2.15 6.68 18.18
C TYR A 151 0.81 6.43 18.87
N GLY A 152 0.40 7.39 19.66
CA GLY A 152 -0.84 7.32 20.43
C GLY A 152 -1.43 8.70 20.65
N ASP A 153 -2.50 8.73 21.46
CA ASP A 153 -3.21 9.96 21.78
C ASP A 153 -2.36 10.92 22.62
N PRO A 154 -2.72 12.20 22.68
CA PRO A 154 -2.00 13.16 23.51
C PRO A 154 -2.07 12.81 25.00
N LEU A 155 -0.92 12.81 25.64
CA LEU A 155 -0.80 12.80 27.09
C LEU A 155 -0.46 14.24 27.57
N GLY A 156 -1.43 14.90 28.17
CA GLY A 156 -1.28 16.32 28.54
C GLY A 156 -1.36 17.23 27.30
N THR A 157 -0.25 17.87 26.92
CA THR A 157 -0.20 18.85 25.82
C THR A 157 0.47 18.32 24.56
N GLU A 158 0.91 17.05 24.53
CA GLU A 158 1.68 16.48 23.43
C GLU A 158 1.20 15.09 23.07
N PHE A 159 1.30 14.71 21.80
CA PHE A 159 1.09 13.33 21.38
C PHE A 159 2.14 12.41 22.01
N GLU A 160 1.71 11.23 22.49
CA GLU A 160 2.64 10.19 22.90
C GLU A 160 3.22 9.51 21.66
N ILE A 161 4.45 9.88 21.31
CA ILE A 161 5.17 9.30 20.16
C ILE A 161 6.56 8.88 20.62
N TYR A 162 6.94 7.67 20.27
CA TYR A 162 8.24 7.09 20.59
C TYR A 162 8.89 6.55 19.34
N THR A 163 10.21 6.62 19.27
CA THR A 163 11.03 6.00 18.22
C THR A 163 11.91 4.91 18.79
N SER A 164 12.17 3.89 17.98
CA SER A 164 13.17 2.86 18.26
C SER A 164 14.19 2.84 17.11
N SER A 165 15.45 2.59 17.43
CA SER A 165 16.54 2.36 16.46
C SER A 165 17.18 0.98 16.58
N ASN A 166 16.60 0.10 17.40
CA ASN A 166 17.11 -1.24 17.70
C ASN A 166 16.03 -2.34 17.63
N GLY A 167 15.05 -2.13 16.75
CA GLY A 167 14.02 -3.13 16.51
C GLY A 167 12.99 -3.27 17.63
N GLY A 168 12.78 -2.21 18.43
CA GLY A 168 11.81 -2.20 19.52
C GLY A 168 12.36 -2.65 20.86
N ASP A 169 13.65 -3.05 20.97
CA ASP A 169 14.26 -3.45 22.24
C ASP A 169 14.31 -2.28 23.24
N SER A 170 14.35 -1.04 22.73
CA SER A 170 14.13 0.17 23.52
C SER A 170 13.45 1.26 22.70
N TRP A 171 12.72 2.14 23.40
CA TRP A 171 11.97 3.24 22.82
C TRP A 171 12.33 4.55 23.49
N SER A 172 12.43 5.62 22.72
CA SER A 172 12.72 6.98 23.19
C SER A 172 11.60 7.92 22.78
N PRO A 173 11.10 8.79 23.71
CA PRO A 173 10.07 9.75 23.37
C PRO A 173 10.60 10.76 22.34
N VAL A 174 9.73 11.16 21.41
CA VAL A 174 10.02 12.27 20.51
C VAL A 174 10.08 13.57 21.31
N ALA A 175 11.11 14.37 21.08
CA ALA A 175 11.26 15.63 21.81
C ALA A 175 10.14 16.62 21.44
N ALA A 176 9.59 17.32 22.43
CA ALA A 176 8.52 18.31 22.27
C ALA A 176 8.78 19.34 21.15
N ALA A 177 10.02 19.78 21.00
CA ALA A 177 10.41 20.72 19.94
C ALA A 177 10.28 20.14 18.52
N ASN A 178 10.20 18.83 18.39
CA ASN A 178 10.12 18.10 17.13
C ASN A 178 8.68 17.67 16.77
N MET A 179 7.71 17.93 17.67
CA MET A 179 6.32 17.53 17.50
C MET A 179 5.40 18.73 17.66
N PRO A 180 4.57 19.07 16.66
CA PRO A 180 3.57 20.11 16.80
C PRO A 180 2.49 19.73 17.81
N ASN A 181 2.14 20.67 18.71
CA ASN A 181 1.14 20.44 19.73
C ASN A 181 -0.25 20.14 19.13
N PRO A 182 -0.99 19.19 19.72
CA PRO A 182 -2.39 18.95 19.37
C PRO A 182 -3.26 20.17 19.74
N ALA A 183 -4.37 20.34 19.06
CA ALA A 183 -5.42 21.25 19.48
C ALA A 183 -6.16 20.68 20.70
N SER A 184 -6.91 21.52 21.42
CA SER A 184 -7.73 21.04 22.55
C SER A 184 -8.71 19.93 22.08
N GLY A 185 -8.66 18.77 22.77
CA GLY A 185 -9.47 17.58 22.45
C GLY A 185 -9.11 16.95 21.10
N GLU A 186 -7.93 17.18 20.56
CA GLU A 186 -7.41 16.45 19.41
C GLU A 186 -6.84 15.10 19.87
N TYR A 187 -7.17 14.03 19.15
CA TYR A 187 -6.62 12.70 19.33
C TYR A 187 -6.41 12.01 17.98
N GLY A 188 -5.54 11.02 17.94
CA GLY A 188 -5.23 10.21 16.77
C GLY A 188 -6.24 9.10 16.54
N TYR A 189 -6.27 8.56 15.32
CA TYR A 189 -7.03 7.36 15.04
C TYR A 189 -6.11 6.14 14.97
N ASN A 190 -6.60 5.02 15.48
CA ASN A 190 -5.98 3.69 15.38
C ASN A 190 -6.28 2.98 14.05
N SER A 191 -6.65 3.75 13.02
CA SER A 191 -6.75 3.23 11.66
C SER A 191 -5.38 2.82 11.13
N GLU A 192 -5.38 1.92 10.16
CA GLU A 192 -4.15 1.46 9.49
C GLU A 192 -3.20 2.63 9.17
N PRO A 193 -1.96 2.60 9.66
CA PRO A 193 -1.01 3.65 9.40
C PRO A 193 -0.65 3.69 7.92
N VAL A 194 -0.51 4.88 7.38
CA VAL A 194 -0.16 5.06 5.97
C VAL A 194 1.31 5.42 5.85
N ALA A 195 2.05 4.61 5.09
CA ALA A 195 3.46 4.84 4.80
C ALA A 195 3.76 4.66 3.32
N ALA A 196 4.51 5.58 2.73
CA ALA A 196 4.95 5.52 1.34
C ALA A 196 6.19 6.38 1.10
N GLY A 197 7.14 5.88 0.30
CA GLY A 197 8.33 6.65 -0.10
C GLY A 197 9.18 7.17 1.07
N GLY A 198 9.27 6.42 2.18
CA GLY A 198 9.98 6.82 3.39
C GLY A 198 9.24 7.80 4.29
N SER A 199 8.06 8.25 3.92
CA SER A 199 7.17 9.06 4.76
C SER A 199 6.16 8.18 5.49
N PHE A 200 5.71 8.66 6.64
CA PHE A 200 4.66 8.05 7.43
C PHE A 200 3.65 9.13 7.85
N TRP A 201 2.36 8.77 7.88
CA TRP A 201 1.27 9.68 8.26
C TRP A 201 0.30 9.01 9.23
N PHE A 202 -0.24 9.79 10.16
CA PHE A 202 -1.46 9.45 10.90
C PHE A 202 -2.47 10.60 10.88
N THR A 203 -3.72 10.30 11.15
CA THR A 203 -4.87 11.20 11.04
C THR A 203 -5.51 11.46 12.40
N THR A 204 -6.27 12.57 12.53
CA THR A 204 -6.89 12.96 13.80
C THR A 204 -8.36 13.33 13.66
N ASN A 205 -9.05 13.40 14.82
CA ASN A 205 -10.43 13.87 14.96
C ASN A 205 -10.63 15.38 14.72
N LYS A 206 -9.58 16.11 14.38
CA LYS A 206 -9.63 17.54 13.99
C LYS A 206 -9.28 17.72 12.51
N GLY A 207 -9.40 16.66 11.71
CA GLY A 207 -9.08 16.70 10.30
C GLY A 207 -7.63 17.06 10.02
N LYS A 208 -6.72 16.75 10.94
CA LYS A 208 -5.28 16.99 10.74
C LYS A 208 -4.58 15.74 10.28
N LEU A 209 -3.50 15.98 9.56
CA LEU A 209 -2.57 14.96 9.11
C LEU A 209 -1.21 15.27 9.72
N TYR A 210 -0.68 14.35 10.49
CA TYR A 210 0.68 14.43 11.00
C TYR A 210 1.59 13.60 10.13
N ARG A 211 2.72 14.17 9.72
CA ARG A 211 3.67 13.56 8.78
C ARG A 211 5.09 13.59 9.33
N THR A 212 5.80 12.48 9.19
CA THR A 212 7.26 12.40 9.33
C THR A 212 7.90 11.95 8.02
N THR A 213 9.15 12.37 7.78
CA THR A 213 10.00 11.95 6.65
C THR A 213 11.37 11.46 7.10
N ASP A 214 11.58 11.37 8.40
CA ASP A 214 12.84 11.01 9.06
C ASP A 214 12.64 9.92 10.13
N MET A 215 11.76 8.96 9.82
CA MET A 215 11.48 7.79 10.65
C MET A 215 10.93 8.14 12.05
N GLY A 216 10.14 9.23 12.14
CA GLY A 216 9.45 9.62 13.37
C GLY A 216 10.21 10.60 14.24
N VAL A 217 11.40 11.07 13.83
CA VAL A 217 12.22 11.99 14.63
C VAL A 217 11.63 13.40 14.67
N THR A 218 11.14 13.90 13.53
CA THR A 218 10.44 15.19 13.43
C THR A 218 9.10 15.07 12.71
N TRP A 219 8.16 15.93 13.08
CA TRP A 219 6.79 15.87 12.59
C TRP A 219 6.28 17.21 12.08
N LEU A 220 5.44 17.15 11.06
CA LEU A 220 4.67 18.27 10.53
C LEU A 220 3.18 18.04 10.79
N LYS A 221 2.47 19.10 11.23
CA LYS A 221 1.02 19.12 11.32
C LYS A 221 0.44 19.81 10.09
N LEU A 222 -0.35 19.10 9.30
CA LEU A 222 -0.90 19.55 8.02
C LEU A 222 -2.41 19.67 8.09
N ASN A 223 -2.97 20.64 7.37
CA ASN A 223 -4.41 20.80 7.24
C ASN A 223 -4.96 19.93 6.11
N THR A 224 -6.17 19.40 6.30
CA THR A 224 -6.87 18.67 5.25
C THR A 224 -8.19 19.33 4.89
N PRO A 225 -8.82 18.97 3.76
CA PRO A 225 -10.14 19.49 3.36
C PRO A 225 -11.31 19.02 4.21
N ILE A 226 -11.11 18.08 5.14
CA ILE A 226 -12.14 17.52 6.02
C ILE A 226 -11.92 17.93 7.48
N THR A 227 -12.96 17.82 8.29
CA THR A 227 -12.92 18.31 9.69
C THR A 227 -12.68 17.20 10.70
N ASP A 228 -12.81 15.93 10.28
CA ASP A 228 -12.63 14.75 11.11
C ASP A 228 -12.40 13.53 10.22
N PHE A 229 -11.56 12.59 10.65
CA PHE A 229 -11.33 11.35 9.92
C PHE A 229 -12.21 10.19 10.39
N GLY A 230 -12.84 10.25 11.56
CA GLY A 230 -13.55 9.12 12.16
C GLY A 230 -15.05 9.30 12.38
N HIS A 231 -15.68 10.43 11.98
CA HIS A 231 -17.10 10.69 12.23
C HIS A 231 -17.47 10.71 13.74
N GLN A 232 -16.57 11.18 14.59
CA GLN A 232 -16.80 11.24 16.04
C GLN A 232 -17.43 12.58 16.44
N GLY A 233 -18.77 12.62 16.49
CA GLY A 233 -19.53 13.84 16.80
C GLY A 233 -19.52 14.90 15.69
N THR A 234 -19.12 14.55 14.49
CA THR A 234 -19.10 15.44 13.31
C THR A 234 -19.84 14.80 12.14
N THR A 235 -20.04 15.54 11.05
CA THR A 235 -20.61 15.03 9.79
C THR A 235 -19.53 14.61 8.78
N SER A 236 -18.28 14.45 9.24
CA SER A 236 -17.12 14.20 8.38
C SER A 236 -16.42 12.91 8.78
N SER A 237 -15.95 12.17 7.80
CA SER A 237 -14.93 11.15 7.99
C SER A 237 -14.06 11.05 6.74
N GLY A 238 -12.97 10.27 6.80
CA GLY A 238 -12.11 10.10 5.63
C GLY A 238 -11.01 9.08 5.81
N ARG A 239 -10.31 8.85 4.71
CA ARG A 239 -9.11 8.00 4.63
C ARG A 239 -8.07 8.65 3.73
N ILE A 240 -6.82 8.33 3.93
CA ILE A 240 -5.72 8.73 3.07
C ILE A 240 -5.04 7.51 2.48
N ILE A 241 -4.54 7.66 1.27
CA ILE A 241 -3.64 6.71 0.61
C ILE A 241 -2.54 7.48 -0.11
N PHE A 242 -1.34 6.95 -0.15
CA PHE A 242 -0.20 7.56 -0.83
C PHE A 242 0.50 6.56 -1.75
N SER A 243 0.89 6.98 -2.95
CA SER A 243 1.72 6.17 -3.87
C SER A 243 3.20 6.31 -3.56
N ASP A 244 3.60 7.47 -3.05
CA ASP A 244 4.97 7.83 -2.67
C ASP A 244 4.94 8.95 -1.63
N ALA A 245 6.10 9.52 -1.28
CA ALA A 245 6.20 10.58 -0.27
C ALA A 245 5.40 11.86 -0.61
N ASN A 246 5.03 12.09 -1.86
CA ASN A 246 4.43 13.33 -2.32
C ASN A 246 3.01 13.16 -2.86
N ASN A 247 2.76 12.07 -3.59
CA ASN A 247 1.51 11.86 -4.32
C ASN A 247 0.53 11.02 -3.52
N GLY A 248 -0.65 11.56 -3.26
CA GLY A 248 -1.67 10.88 -2.47
C GLY A 248 -3.08 11.35 -2.76
N ILE A 249 -4.04 10.61 -2.20
CA ILE A 249 -5.46 10.94 -2.21
C ILE A 249 -6.00 10.90 -0.78
N LEU A 250 -6.86 11.87 -0.49
CA LEU A 250 -7.78 11.84 0.64
C LEU A 250 -9.18 11.55 0.09
N ILE A 251 -9.82 10.53 0.65
CA ILE A 251 -11.22 10.21 0.43
C ILE A 251 -11.99 10.82 1.58
N GLY A 252 -12.79 11.84 1.31
CA GLY A 252 -13.62 12.50 2.31
C GLY A 252 -15.08 12.11 2.17
N TYR A 253 -15.68 11.67 3.27
CA TYR A 253 -17.10 11.32 3.38
C TYR A 253 -17.86 12.41 4.12
N THR A 254 -19.06 12.75 3.64
CA THR A 254 -19.98 13.63 4.33
C THR A 254 -21.22 12.85 4.72
N TRP A 255 -21.60 12.95 5.97
CA TRP A 255 -22.74 12.26 6.57
C TRP A 255 -23.90 13.21 6.83
N SER A 256 -25.13 12.71 6.85
CA SER A 256 -26.36 13.50 7.05
C SER A 256 -26.42 14.20 8.42
N ASN A 257 -25.81 13.60 9.43
CA ASN A 257 -25.68 14.12 10.80
C ASN A 257 -24.49 13.44 11.51
N SER A 258 -24.28 13.74 12.79
CA SER A 258 -23.16 13.21 13.60
C SER A 258 -23.51 11.94 14.40
N SER A 259 -24.65 11.30 14.14
CA SER A 259 -25.05 10.08 14.85
C SER A 259 -24.55 8.80 14.17
N THR A 260 -24.53 7.71 14.90
CA THR A 260 -24.17 6.38 14.37
C THR A 260 -25.17 5.84 13.34
N THR A 261 -26.37 6.45 13.24
CA THR A 261 -27.39 6.10 12.25
C THR A 261 -27.39 7.04 11.03
N ALA A 262 -26.37 7.90 10.91
CA ALA A 262 -26.23 8.81 9.80
C ALA A 262 -26.09 8.06 8.46
N THR A 263 -26.63 8.64 7.40
CA THR A 263 -26.48 8.15 6.04
C THR A 263 -25.40 8.93 5.31
N LEU A 264 -24.63 8.25 4.47
CA LEU A 264 -23.65 8.87 3.62
C LEU A 264 -24.34 9.74 2.56
N THR A 265 -24.00 11.04 2.51
CA THR A 265 -24.62 12.00 1.59
C THR A 265 -23.69 12.37 0.43
N SER A 266 -22.37 12.33 0.64
CA SER A 266 -21.39 12.69 -0.39
C SER A 266 -20.05 12.03 -0.12
N THR A 267 -19.36 11.66 -1.19
CA THR A 267 -17.94 11.26 -1.15
C THR A 267 -17.16 12.09 -2.16
N LYS A 268 -15.99 12.58 -1.76
CA LYS A 268 -15.08 13.33 -2.62
C LYS A 268 -13.66 12.75 -2.55
N LEU A 269 -12.96 12.80 -3.68
CA LEU A 269 -11.53 12.55 -3.76
C LEU A 269 -10.79 13.88 -3.86
N TYR A 270 -9.82 14.08 -2.98
CA TYR A 270 -8.90 15.22 -2.98
C TYR A 270 -7.49 14.69 -3.27
N THR A 271 -6.78 15.29 -4.21
CA THR A 271 -5.42 14.88 -4.57
C THR A 271 -4.39 15.83 -3.97
N THR A 272 -3.23 15.29 -3.63
CA THR A 272 -2.03 16.04 -3.23
C THR A 272 -0.83 15.59 -4.05
N THR A 273 0.12 16.50 -4.29
CA THR A 273 1.41 16.24 -4.94
C THR A 273 2.59 16.71 -4.10
N ASN A 274 2.36 17.04 -2.82
CA ASN A 274 3.37 17.55 -1.88
C ASN A 274 3.20 16.95 -0.46
N GLY A 275 2.77 15.67 -0.41
CA GLY A 275 2.70 14.90 0.82
C GLY A 275 1.61 15.34 1.79
N GLY A 276 0.54 15.96 1.29
CA GLY A 276 -0.58 16.44 2.09
C GLY A 276 -0.47 17.89 2.55
N THR A 277 0.56 18.63 2.10
CA THR A 277 0.71 20.06 2.44
C THR A 277 -0.40 20.91 1.83
N THR A 278 -0.80 20.59 0.60
CA THR A 278 -1.97 21.19 -0.07
C THR A 278 -2.78 20.12 -0.80
N TRP A 279 -4.06 20.41 -0.98
CA TRP A 279 -5.03 19.51 -1.58
C TRP A 279 -5.82 20.20 -2.70
N SER A 280 -6.27 19.42 -3.69
CA SER A 280 -7.17 19.89 -4.74
C SER A 280 -8.56 20.28 -4.17
N ALA A 281 -9.40 20.90 -4.98
CA ALA A 281 -10.76 21.27 -4.59
C ALA A 281 -11.69 20.07 -4.32
N GLY A 282 -11.27 18.87 -4.66
CA GLY A 282 -12.05 17.64 -4.51
C GLY A 282 -13.05 17.43 -5.64
N VAL A 283 -13.16 16.18 -6.07
CA VAL A 283 -14.07 15.71 -7.13
C VAL A 283 -15.03 14.70 -6.52
N THR A 284 -16.32 14.80 -6.88
CA THR A 284 -17.32 13.83 -6.45
C THR A 284 -16.96 12.43 -6.90
N TYR A 285 -17.07 11.47 -6.00
CA TYR A 285 -16.73 10.08 -6.19
C TYR A 285 -17.92 9.18 -5.79
N THR A 286 -18.23 8.21 -6.62
CA THR A 286 -19.35 7.28 -6.40
C THR A 286 -18.91 5.81 -6.50
N GLY A 287 -17.62 5.57 -6.49
CA GLY A 287 -17.05 4.22 -6.59
C GLY A 287 -16.88 3.52 -5.24
N PHE A 288 -16.14 2.44 -5.25
CA PHE A 288 -15.87 1.60 -4.08
C PHE A 288 -14.97 2.31 -3.05
N SER A 289 -15.12 1.98 -1.77
CA SER A 289 -14.56 2.77 -0.66
C SER A 289 -13.19 2.31 -0.16
N LEU A 290 -12.76 1.09 -0.47
CA LEU A 290 -11.47 0.54 -0.02
C LEU A 290 -10.43 0.73 -1.13
N LEU A 291 -9.70 1.84 -1.06
CA LEU A 291 -8.74 2.22 -2.07
C LEU A 291 -7.31 1.91 -1.62
N SER A 292 -6.48 1.45 -2.54
CA SER A 292 -5.02 1.41 -2.38
C SER A 292 -4.32 1.88 -3.65
N TYR A 293 -3.15 2.50 -3.49
CA TYR A 293 -2.24 2.75 -4.61
C TYR A 293 -1.40 1.52 -4.92
N ILE A 294 -1.06 1.36 -6.19
CA ILE A 294 0.12 0.59 -6.56
C ILE A 294 1.33 1.50 -6.33
N PRO A 295 2.28 1.13 -5.45
CA PRO A 295 3.39 2.00 -5.06
C PRO A 295 4.15 2.58 -6.24
N GLY A 296 4.47 3.88 -6.17
CA GLY A 296 5.23 4.60 -7.19
C GLY A 296 4.51 4.81 -8.53
N THR A 297 3.18 4.56 -8.59
CA THR A 297 2.39 4.73 -9.81
C THR A 297 1.19 5.67 -9.62
N SER A 298 0.49 5.99 -10.70
CA SER A 298 -0.81 6.67 -10.68
C SER A 298 -2.00 5.70 -10.63
N ILE A 299 -1.75 4.40 -10.42
CA ILE A 299 -2.79 3.37 -10.46
C ILE A 299 -3.36 3.20 -9.06
N ILE A 300 -4.69 3.26 -8.97
CA ILE A 300 -5.45 3.02 -7.76
C ILE A 300 -6.39 1.85 -8.00
N VAL A 301 -6.42 0.94 -7.05
CA VAL A 301 -7.39 -0.16 -7.01
C VAL A 301 -8.41 0.16 -5.92
N ALA A 302 -9.68 0.08 -6.27
CA ALA A 302 -10.80 0.26 -5.36
C ALA A 302 -11.59 -1.04 -5.26
N THR A 303 -11.81 -1.49 -4.02
CA THR A 303 -12.61 -2.70 -3.74
C THR A 303 -13.77 -2.37 -2.79
N SER A 304 -14.76 -3.25 -2.72
CA SER A 304 -15.86 -3.15 -1.78
C SER A 304 -16.34 -4.51 -1.32
N ALA A 305 -16.51 -4.62 -0.01
CA ALA A 305 -17.19 -5.75 0.64
C ALA A 305 -18.64 -5.40 1.04
N ASN A 306 -19.11 -4.19 0.75
CA ASN A 306 -20.43 -3.73 1.16
C ASN A 306 -21.52 -4.22 0.21
N THR A 307 -22.33 -5.18 0.66
CA THR A 307 -23.42 -5.77 -0.12
C THR A 307 -24.58 -4.81 -0.41
N THR A 308 -24.69 -3.71 0.35
CA THR A 308 -25.75 -2.70 0.15
C THR A 308 -25.38 -1.68 -0.90
N THR A 309 -24.13 -1.21 -0.93
CA THR A 309 -23.65 -0.17 -1.86
C THR A 309 -22.98 -0.75 -3.11
N GLY A 310 -22.81 -2.06 -3.18
CA GLY A 310 -22.18 -2.78 -4.28
C GLY A 310 -20.85 -3.40 -3.90
N THR A 311 -20.60 -4.56 -4.45
CA THR A 311 -19.36 -5.32 -4.30
C THR A 311 -18.60 -5.34 -5.62
N GLY A 312 -17.29 -5.50 -5.58
CA GLY A 312 -16.47 -5.63 -6.79
C GLY A 312 -15.15 -4.91 -6.72
N THR A 313 -14.59 -4.68 -7.91
CA THR A 313 -13.29 -4.03 -8.09
C THR A 313 -13.34 -3.03 -9.24
N ALA A 314 -12.82 -1.85 -9.02
CA ALA A 314 -12.59 -0.83 -10.04
C ALA A 314 -11.15 -0.33 -9.99
N VAL A 315 -10.64 0.16 -11.11
CA VAL A 315 -9.27 0.65 -11.25
C VAL A 315 -9.26 2.02 -11.89
N SER A 316 -8.44 2.89 -11.36
CA SER A 316 -8.03 4.14 -12.00
C SER A 316 -6.56 4.08 -12.36
N THR A 317 -6.18 4.50 -13.57
CA THR A 317 -4.79 4.59 -14.01
C THR A 317 -4.27 6.03 -14.04
N ASN A 318 -5.08 6.99 -13.56
CA ASN A 318 -4.82 8.42 -13.65
C ASN A 318 -5.16 9.18 -12.36
N ASN A 319 -4.72 8.65 -11.21
CA ASN A 319 -4.91 9.25 -9.88
C ASN A 319 -6.39 9.53 -9.53
N GLY A 320 -7.29 8.61 -9.87
CA GLY A 320 -8.70 8.70 -9.49
C GLY A 320 -9.55 9.62 -10.39
N VAL A 321 -9.01 10.12 -11.51
CA VAL A 321 -9.77 10.99 -12.43
C VAL A 321 -10.84 10.21 -13.20
N THR A 322 -10.49 9.02 -13.68
CA THR A 322 -11.43 8.10 -14.32
C THR A 322 -11.28 6.70 -13.75
N TRP A 323 -12.39 5.94 -13.79
CA TRP A 323 -12.47 4.60 -13.22
C TRP A 323 -13.02 3.62 -14.22
N THR A 324 -12.44 2.42 -14.22
CA THR A 324 -12.91 1.28 -15.01
C THR A 324 -13.26 0.14 -14.07
N THR A 325 -14.48 -0.38 -14.15
CA THR A 325 -14.89 -1.58 -13.42
C THR A 325 -14.17 -2.78 -14.00
N VAL A 326 -13.41 -3.48 -13.16
CA VAL A 326 -12.69 -4.71 -13.51
C VAL A 326 -13.55 -5.93 -13.26
N GLU A 327 -14.29 -5.91 -12.17
CA GLU A 327 -15.16 -6.97 -11.73
C GLU A 327 -16.41 -6.37 -11.08
N SER A 328 -17.57 -6.72 -11.60
CA SER A 328 -18.87 -6.49 -10.93
C SER A 328 -19.27 -7.79 -10.25
N ALA A 329 -18.62 -8.11 -9.13
CA ALA A 329 -18.81 -9.39 -8.49
C ALA A 329 -19.95 -9.36 -7.49
N ILE A 330 -20.55 -10.53 -7.30
CA ILE A 330 -21.40 -10.82 -6.14
C ILE A 330 -20.52 -11.04 -4.90
N ALA A 331 -19.21 -11.34 -5.09
CA ALA A 331 -18.28 -11.61 -4.00
C ALA A 331 -17.77 -10.33 -3.33
N GLN A 332 -17.75 -10.34 -2.02
CA GLN A 332 -17.17 -9.26 -1.20
C GLN A 332 -15.65 -9.20 -1.41
N ARG A 333 -15.14 -7.99 -1.65
CA ARG A 333 -13.72 -7.68 -1.77
C ARG A 333 -13.34 -6.71 -0.68
N GLY A 334 -12.63 -7.19 0.34
CA GLY A 334 -12.17 -6.41 1.49
C GLY A 334 -11.01 -5.46 1.16
N VAL A 335 -10.21 -5.12 2.15
CA VAL A 335 -8.98 -4.34 1.99
C VAL A 335 -8.11 -4.95 0.89
N ASN A 336 -7.41 -4.11 0.15
CA ASN A 336 -6.55 -4.58 -0.92
C ASN A 336 -5.16 -3.95 -0.82
N ALA A 337 -4.15 -4.67 -1.28
CA ALA A 337 -2.77 -4.20 -1.36
C ALA A 337 -2.10 -4.76 -2.62
N PHE A 338 -1.21 -3.97 -3.21
CA PHE A 338 -0.46 -4.30 -4.43
C PHE A 338 0.99 -3.88 -4.28
N ILE A 339 1.93 -4.67 -4.86
CA ILE A 339 3.34 -4.27 -5.00
C ILE A 339 3.66 -3.82 -6.44
N ASN A 340 2.87 -4.26 -7.40
CA ASN A 340 2.99 -3.87 -8.81
C ASN A 340 1.65 -4.14 -9.54
N PRO A 341 1.47 -3.73 -10.81
CA PRO A 341 0.22 -3.89 -11.53
C PRO A 341 -0.26 -5.32 -11.79
N THR A 342 0.56 -6.33 -11.50
CA THR A 342 0.23 -7.75 -11.73
C THR A 342 0.20 -8.58 -10.44
N THR A 343 0.61 -8.00 -9.32
CA THR A 343 0.77 -8.73 -8.05
C THR A 343 0.12 -7.98 -6.91
N GLY A 344 -0.98 -8.52 -6.42
CA GLY A 344 -1.74 -7.96 -5.31
C GLY A 344 -2.69 -8.97 -4.70
N TRP A 345 -3.21 -8.64 -3.52
CA TRP A 345 -4.20 -9.42 -2.79
C TRP A 345 -5.32 -8.51 -2.28
N CYS A 346 -6.51 -9.09 -2.09
CA CYS A 346 -7.57 -8.45 -1.33
C CYS A 346 -8.15 -9.42 -0.30
N GLY A 347 -8.59 -8.89 0.82
CA GLY A 347 -9.25 -9.63 1.88
C GLY A 347 -10.63 -10.12 1.47
N GLY A 348 -11.05 -11.19 2.11
CA GLY A 348 -12.36 -11.78 2.05
C GLY A 348 -12.71 -12.32 3.43
N TYR A 349 -13.62 -13.28 3.48
CA TYR A 349 -14.03 -13.98 4.69
C TYR A 349 -13.82 -15.47 4.51
N SER A 350 -13.22 -16.13 5.51
CA SER A 350 -13.07 -17.58 5.51
C SER A 350 -14.44 -18.27 5.63
N ALA A 351 -14.66 -19.30 4.84
CA ALA A 351 -15.80 -20.18 5.01
C ALA A 351 -15.45 -21.35 5.94
N ASP A 352 -14.24 -21.87 5.79
CA ASP A 352 -13.63 -22.94 6.60
C ASP A 352 -12.10 -22.89 6.40
N PRO A 353 -11.28 -23.74 7.05
CA PRO A 353 -9.82 -23.73 6.92
C PRO A 353 -9.29 -23.97 5.50
N PHE A 354 -10.11 -24.47 4.59
CA PHE A 354 -9.71 -24.93 3.26
C PHE A 354 -10.25 -24.08 2.11
N THR A 355 -11.20 -23.15 2.42
CA THR A 355 -11.88 -22.38 1.40
C THR A 355 -11.97 -20.90 1.78
N ASP A 356 -11.68 -20.03 0.81
CA ASP A 356 -11.82 -18.59 0.86
C ASP A 356 -11.00 -17.89 1.95
N GLY A 357 -11.23 -16.61 2.10
CA GLY A 357 -10.65 -15.73 3.14
C GLY A 357 -9.74 -14.66 2.56
N ILE A 358 -8.99 -14.95 1.50
CA ILE A 358 -8.18 -13.97 0.78
C ILE A 358 -8.17 -14.27 -0.72
N TYR A 359 -7.97 -13.25 -1.54
CA TYR A 359 -7.97 -13.39 -2.98
C TYR A 359 -6.67 -12.81 -3.56
N LYS A 360 -6.04 -13.57 -4.47
CA LYS A 360 -4.89 -13.10 -5.24
C LYS A 360 -5.33 -12.58 -6.59
N PHE A 361 -4.85 -11.40 -6.96
CA PHE A 361 -5.11 -10.82 -8.26
C PHE A 361 -4.42 -11.61 -9.38
N SER A 362 -5.13 -11.82 -10.49
CA SER A 362 -4.59 -12.36 -11.74
C SER A 362 -4.90 -11.40 -12.88
N GLY A 363 -3.94 -11.21 -13.77
CA GLY A 363 -4.03 -10.26 -14.88
C GLY A 363 -3.06 -9.10 -14.73
N ALA A 364 -3.28 -8.04 -15.52
CA ALA A 364 -2.51 -6.80 -15.44
C ALA A 364 -3.47 -5.60 -15.39
N LEU A 365 -3.28 -4.71 -14.42
CA LEU A 365 -4.11 -3.52 -14.20
C LEU A 365 -3.79 -2.35 -15.14
N ALA A 366 -2.67 -2.43 -15.82
CA ALA A 366 -2.31 -1.55 -16.93
C ALA A 366 -1.55 -2.37 -17.97
N ASN A 367 -1.66 -1.98 -19.23
CA ASN A 367 -0.57 -2.29 -20.17
C ASN A 367 0.66 -1.66 -19.54
N VAL A 368 1.71 -2.45 -19.32
CA VAL A 368 2.98 -1.92 -18.82
C VAL A 368 3.46 -0.94 -19.87
N ASP A 369 3.16 0.34 -19.63
CA ASP A 369 3.69 1.40 -20.48
C ASP A 369 5.16 1.54 -20.08
N PHE A 370 6.04 0.88 -20.82
CA PHE A 370 7.48 0.92 -20.62
C PHE A 370 8.08 2.33 -20.73
N SER A 371 7.23 3.35 -20.89
CA SER A 371 7.64 4.73 -21.19
C SER A 371 7.69 5.67 -19.98
N LYS A 372 7.41 5.25 -18.74
CA LYS A 372 7.23 6.19 -17.60
C LYS A 372 8.21 6.12 -16.44
N ASN A 373 9.30 5.40 -16.54
CA ASN A 373 10.41 5.63 -15.61
C ASN A 373 11.36 6.66 -16.21
N ASN A 374 11.40 7.86 -15.65
CA ASN A 374 12.22 8.98 -16.14
C ASN A 374 13.74 8.82 -15.86
N PHE A 375 14.22 7.61 -15.56
CA PHE A 375 15.64 7.35 -15.33
C PHE A 375 16.41 7.26 -16.63
N LEU A 376 15.78 6.71 -17.68
CA LEU A 376 16.38 6.48 -18.99
C LEU A 376 15.67 7.33 -20.04
N LYS A 377 16.36 8.28 -20.62
CA LYS A 377 15.93 8.99 -21.83
C LYS A 377 16.82 8.59 -22.98
N VAL A 378 16.22 8.28 -24.13
CA VAL A 378 16.97 7.93 -25.34
C VAL A 378 16.46 8.78 -26.51
N TYR A 379 17.37 9.53 -27.10
CA TYR A 379 17.04 10.42 -28.21
C TYR A 379 18.21 10.56 -29.19
N PRO A 380 17.91 10.87 -30.48
CA PRO A 380 16.59 10.85 -31.07
C PRO A 380 16.01 9.42 -31.14
N ASN A 381 14.71 9.30 -31.16
CA ASN A 381 14.01 8.05 -31.40
C ASN A 381 12.70 8.37 -32.17
N PRO A 382 12.57 8.05 -33.47
CA PRO A 382 13.48 7.27 -34.32
C PRO A 382 14.88 7.89 -34.54
N ALA A 383 15.87 7.01 -34.74
CA ALA A 383 17.28 7.38 -34.90
C ALA A 383 17.88 6.86 -36.21
N ASN A 384 18.89 7.58 -36.75
CA ASN A 384 19.64 7.14 -37.91
C ASN A 384 20.98 6.50 -37.52
N ASN A 385 21.98 7.27 -37.10
CA ASN A 385 23.33 6.76 -36.85
C ASN A 385 23.69 6.64 -35.38
N ASN A 386 23.17 7.51 -34.54
CA ASN A 386 23.49 7.57 -33.11
C ASN A 386 22.23 7.76 -32.26
N ILE A 387 22.28 7.26 -31.05
CA ILE A 387 21.36 7.60 -29.98
C ILE A 387 22.15 8.14 -28.80
N THR A 388 21.58 9.12 -28.11
CA THR A 388 22.08 9.59 -26.82
C THR A 388 21.23 8.96 -25.73
N VAL A 389 21.89 8.33 -24.78
CA VAL A 389 21.28 7.78 -23.56
C VAL A 389 21.58 8.74 -22.42
N SER A 390 20.54 9.29 -21.83
CA SER A 390 20.63 10.17 -20.64
C SER A 390 19.99 9.45 -19.46
N VAL A 391 20.71 9.39 -18.33
CA VAL A 391 20.29 8.74 -17.10
C VAL A 391 20.39 9.71 -15.92
N ASN A 392 19.49 9.61 -14.96
CA ASN A 392 19.49 10.47 -13.78
C ASN A 392 19.91 9.69 -12.53
N ASN A 393 20.76 10.29 -11.70
CA ASN A 393 21.16 9.80 -10.37
C ASN A 393 21.78 8.40 -10.33
N VAL A 394 22.65 8.08 -11.31
CA VAL A 394 23.39 6.81 -11.36
C VAL A 394 24.80 7.07 -11.86
N ASP A 395 25.80 6.66 -11.10
CA ASP A 395 27.21 6.88 -11.45
C ASP A 395 27.75 5.84 -12.44
N SER A 396 27.22 4.62 -12.38
CA SER A 396 27.64 3.50 -13.24
C SER A 396 26.46 2.57 -13.53
N TYR A 397 26.32 2.15 -14.79
CA TYR A 397 25.22 1.32 -15.22
C TYR A 397 25.60 0.49 -16.45
N LYS A 398 24.88 -0.59 -16.67
CA LYS A 398 25.03 -1.44 -17.84
C LYS A 398 23.92 -1.13 -18.85
N LEU A 399 24.27 -1.07 -20.12
CA LEU A 399 23.30 -1.04 -21.22
C LEU A 399 23.40 -2.34 -22.02
N LYS A 400 22.23 -2.92 -22.28
CA LYS A 400 22.07 -4.11 -23.12
C LYS A 400 21.08 -3.79 -24.23
N MET A 401 21.47 -4.00 -25.48
CA MET A 401 20.57 -3.87 -26.62
C MET A 401 20.33 -5.22 -27.28
N ILE A 402 19.06 -5.51 -27.58
CA ILE A 402 18.63 -6.72 -28.28
C ILE A 402 17.76 -6.37 -29.49
N ASP A 403 17.75 -7.24 -30.50
CA ASP A 403 16.81 -7.14 -31.62
C ASP A 403 15.43 -7.75 -31.25
N MET A 404 14.48 -7.73 -32.20
CA MET A 404 13.13 -8.26 -32.04
C MET A 404 13.07 -9.78 -31.80
N LEU A 405 14.14 -10.50 -32.13
CA LEU A 405 14.24 -11.95 -31.91
C LEU A 405 14.97 -12.31 -30.61
N GLY A 406 15.39 -11.29 -29.82
CA GLY A 406 16.10 -11.47 -28.55
C GLY A 406 17.61 -11.64 -28.71
N LYS A 407 18.18 -11.51 -29.92
CA LYS A 407 19.61 -11.57 -30.12
C LYS A 407 20.29 -10.33 -29.53
N VAL A 408 21.30 -10.55 -28.69
CA VAL A 408 22.07 -9.46 -28.07
C VAL A 408 22.93 -8.79 -29.15
N ILE A 409 22.75 -7.49 -29.30
CA ILE A 409 23.53 -6.62 -30.20
C ILE A 409 24.78 -6.13 -29.48
N PHE A 410 24.61 -5.61 -28.28
CA PHE A 410 25.71 -5.30 -27.37
C PHE A 410 25.27 -5.39 -25.92
N GLU A 411 26.24 -5.55 -25.02
CA GLU A 411 26.09 -5.39 -23.57
C GLU A 411 27.36 -4.76 -23.03
N LYS A 412 27.28 -3.58 -22.43
CA LYS A 412 28.46 -2.78 -22.06
C LYS A 412 28.16 -1.92 -20.82
N GLN A 413 29.19 -1.74 -19.98
CA GLN A 413 29.18 -0.83 -18.83
C GLN A 413 29.43 0.61 -19.30
N TYR A 414 28.67 1.54 -18.72
CA TYR A 414 28.76 2.97 -18.94
C TYR A 414 28.83 3.72 -17.60
N SER A 415 29.31 4.96 -17.66
CA SER A 415 29.35 5.88 -16.52
C SER A 415 29.01 7.30 -16.98
N GLY A 416 28.58 8.15 -16.03
CA GLY A 416 28.14 9.51 -16.30
C GLY A 416 26.70 9.60 -16.78
N MET A 417 26.15 10.83 -16.80
CA MET A 417 24.73 11.09 -17.03
C MET A 417 24.32 10.99 -18.50
N GLU A 418 25.23 11.15 -19.45
CA GLU A 418 24.96 11.07 -20.89
C GLU A 418 26.02 10.28 -21.62
N ASN A 419 25.56 9.37 -22.49
CA ASN A 419 26.43 8.58 -23.36
C ASN A 419 25.84 8.48 -24.78
N THR A 420 26.67 8.69 -25.78
CA THR A 420 26.29 8.51 -27.20
C THR A 420 26.68 7.11 -27.67
N ILE A 421 25.73 6.42 -28.28
CA ILE A 421 25.89 5.07 -28.81
C ILE A 421 25.74 5.11 -30.33
N ASP A 422 26.76 4.62 -31.02
CA ASP A 422 26.73 4.44 -32.47
C ASP A 422 25.89 3.21 -32.83
N ILE A 423 24.83 3.41 -33.60
CA ILE A 423 23.95 2.39 -34.16
C ILE A 423 23.96 2.38 -35.70
N SER A 424 24.93 3.04 -36.32
CA SER A 424 25.02 3.19 -37.78
C SER A 424 25.09 1.84 -38.52
N ASN A 425 25.69 0.84 -37.90
CA ASN A 425 25.84 -0.51 -38.43
C ASN A 425 24.60 -1.42 -38.22
N LEU A 426 23.54 -0.92 -37.60
CA LEU A 426 22.32 -1.68 -37.41
C LEU A 426 21.37 -1.53 -38.60
N ASN A 427 20.70 -2.59 -38.97
CA ASN A 427 19.63 -2.56 -39.96
C ASN A 427 18.43 -1.74 -39.46
N SER A 428 17.68 -1.14 -40.39
CA SER A 428 16.42 -0.48 -40.07
C SER A 428 15.46 -1.47 -39.38
N GLY A 429 14.87 -1.04 -38.26
CA GLY A 429 14.02 -1.90 -37.48
C GLY A 429 13.85 -1.46 -36.04
N ALA A 430 13.19 -2.30 -35.25
CA ALA A 430 12.98 -2.06 -33.81
C ALA A 430 13.99 -2.85 -32.98
N TYR A 431 14.50 -2.21 -31.94
CA TYR A 431 15.44 -2.76 -30.97
C TYR A 431 14.97 -2.42 -29.58
N PHE A 432 15.39 -3.19 -28.57
CA PHE A 432 15.13 -2.92 -27.15
C PHE A 432 16.45 -2.61 -26.45
N LEU A 433 16.53 -1.44 -25.84
CA LEU A 433 17.67 -1.01 -25.02
C LEU A 433 17.26 -1.12 -23.54
N THR A 434 17.97 -1.95 -22.80
CA THR A 434 17.78 -2.14 -21.36
C THR A 434 18.90 -1.47 -20.58
N PHE A 435 18.55 -0.57 -19.68
CA PHE A 435 19.41 -0.02 -18.65
C PHE A 435 19.34 -0.94 -17.42
N ILE A 436 20.48 -1.19 -16.77
CA ILE A 436 20.60 -2.04 -15.57
C ILE A 436 21.59 -1.37 -14.63
N SER A 437 21.17 -1.10 -13.39
CA SER A 437 22.01 -0.74 -12.25
C SER A 437 21.69 -1.69 -11.07
N ASP A 438 22.38 -1.56 -9.94
CA ASP A 438 22.27 -2.52 -8.82
C ASP A 438 20.83 -2.74 -8.32
N ASP A 439 20.01 -1.69 -8.32
CA ASP A 439 18.63 -1.68 -7.81
C ASP A 439 17.57 -1.32 -8.86
N LYS A 440 17.97 -1.07 -10.12
CA LYS A 440 17.07 -0.54 -11.16
C LYS A 440 17.29 -1.21 -12.51
N SER A 441 16.19 -1.44 -13.21
CA SER A 441 16.22 -1.88 -14.61
C SER A 441 15.09 -1.20 -15.38
N GLU A 442 15.42 -0.64 -16.55
CA GLU A 442 14.45 -0.01 -17.45
C GLU A 442 14.74 -0.38 -18.89
N THR A 443 13.70 -0.67 -19.67
CA THR A 443 13.82 -1.02 -21.08
C THR A 443 13.04 -0.03 -21.94
N THR A 444 13.67 0.50 -22.98
CA THR A 444 13.03 1.37 -23.97
C THR A 444 13.15 0.79 -25.38
N LYS A 445 12.13 1.03 -26.20
CA LYS A 445 12.13 0.64 -27.62
C LYS A 445 12.84 1.71 -28.44
N ILE A 446 13.76 1.30 -29.27
CA ILE A 446 14.48 2.16 -30.23
C ILE A 446 14.03 1.81 -31.64
N ILE A 447 13.71 2.82 -32.42
CA ILE A 447 13.42 2.69 -33.84
C ILE A 447 14.65 3.19 -34.63
N LYS A 448 15.28 2.30 -35.38
CA LYS A 448 16.35 2.59 -36.30
C LYS A 448 15.74 2.77 -37.70
N ASN A 449 15.96 3.95 -38.30
CA ASN A 449 15.57 4.26 -39.68
C ASN A 449 16.54 3.63 -40.69
#